data_b0e53505f860b75d145549a987da25b1
#
_entry.id   b0e53505f860b75d145549a987da25b1
#
_cell.length_a   1.000
_cell.length_b   1.000
_cell.length_c   1.000
_cell.angle_alpha   90.00
_cell.angle_beta   90.00
_cell.angle_gamma   90.00
#
_symmetry.space_group_name_H-M   'P 1'
#
loop_
_entity.id
_entity.type
_entity.pdbx_description
1 polymer ?
#
loop_
_entity_poly.entity_id
_entity_poly.type
_entity_poly.pdbx_seq_one_letter_code
_entity_poly.pdbx_strand_id
1 'polypeptide(L)'
;MELNSPVHTINKSAQEVFSFLSTVSNFESIMPDNNKVFKVIDENRFAFALKGMPEIVLEITERIESERVTLGSTNPQFPFSLQANLQAIETGCTLQLNFQGEFNAMISMMIKAPLTHFIESLAEKAADHFNA
;
A
#
# COMPACT_ATOMS: atom_id res chain seq x y z
N MET A 1 -13.06 -9.77 1.68
CA MET A 1 -12.92 -8.46 2.37
C MET A 1 -12.39 -7.43 1.39
N GLU A 2 -13.04 -6.31 1.30
CA GLU A 2 -12.59 -5.18 0.51
C GLU A 2 -12.45 -3.95 1.40
N LEU A 3 -11.32 -3.27 1.28
CA LEU A 3 -11.06 -2.03 2.00
C LEU A 3 -10.51 -1.01 1.02
N ASN A 4 -10.99 0.23 1.10
CA ASN A 4 -10.57 1.30 0.20
C ASN A 4 -10.18 2.51 1.01
N SER A 5 -9.04 3.12 0.66
CA SER A 5 -8.67 4.39 1.26
C SER A 5 -9.53 5.51 0.66
N PRO A 6 -9.59 6.69 1.30
CA PRO A 6 -10.06 7.88 0.62
C PRO A 6 -9.22 8.15 -0.63
N VAL A 7 -9.77 8.89 -1.57
CA VAL A 7 -9.04 9.35 -2.74
C VAL A 7 -8.26 10.61 -2.34
N HIS A 8 -6.94 10.59 -2.55
CA HIS A 8 -6.07 11.73 -2.23
C HIS A 8 -5.63 12.41 -3.50
N THR A 9 -5.66 13.73 -3.50
CA THR A 9 -5.12 14.53 -4.60
C THR A 9 -3.66 14.83 -4.32
N ILE A 10 -2.81 14.59 -5.34
CA ILE A 10 -1.36 14.80 -5.24
C ILE A 10 -0.95 15.80 -6.32
N ASN A 11 -0.15 16.80 -5.93
CA ASN A 11 0.27 17.87 -6.84
C ASN A 11 1.53 17.51 -7.65
N LYS A 12 1.74 16.22 -7.89
CA LYS A 12 2.80 15.69 -8.75
C LYS A 12 2.19 14.79 -9.79
N SER A 13 2.93 14.55 -10.89
CA SER A 13 2.43 13.72 -11.98
C SER A 13 2.20 12.28 -11.56
N ALA A 14 1.28 11.60 -12.24
CA ALA A 14 1.04 10.18 -12.01
C ALA A 14 2.31 9.36 -12.24
N GLN A 15 3.14 9.75 -13.22
CA GLN A 15 4.39 9.07 -13.48
C GLN A 15 5.37 9.18 -12.32
N GLU A 16 5.46 10.35 -11.71
CA GLU A 16 6.37 10.56 -10.58
C GLU A 16 5.94 9.74 -9.37
N VAL A 17 4.64 9.71 -9.06
CA VAL A 17 4.10 8.90 -7.98
C VAL A 17 4.26 7.42 -8.28
N PHE A 18 4.00 7.01 -9.51
CA PHE A 18 4.19 5.63 -9.96
C PHE A 18 5.63 5.17 -9.76
N SER A 19 6.59 5.98 -10.16
CA SER A 19 8.03 5.64 -10.02
C SER A 19 8.40 5.44 -8.55
N PHE A 20 7.89 6.30 -7.66
CA PHE A 20 8.12 6.18 -6.24
C PHE A 20 7.56 4.87 -5.69
N LEU A 21 6.31 4.55 -6.01
CA LEU A 21 5.63 3.36 -5.51
C LEU A 21 6.12 2.06 -6.16
N SER A 22 6.87 2.16 -7.25
CA SER A 22 7.46 1.00 -7.93
C SER A 22 8.78 0.54 -7.30
N THR A 23 9.31 1.30 -6.36
CA THR A 23 10.58 1.03 -5.69
C THR A 23 10.31 0.64 -4.24
N VAL A 24 10.58 -0.62 -3.88
CA VAL A 24 10.20 -1.16 -2.58
C VAL A 24 10.81 -0.40 -1.40
N SER A 25 12.05 0.09 -1.54
CA SER A 25 12.71 0.82 -0.46
C SER A 25 12.00 2.14 -0.11
N ASN A 26 11.25 2.70 -1.04
CA ASN A 26 10.53 3.96 -0.81
C ASN A 26 9.33 3.79 0.14
N PHE A 27 8.83 2.57 0.28
CA PHE A 27 7.71 2.32 1.18
C PHE A 27 8.07 2.60 2.65
N GLU A 28 9.35 2.52 3.01
CA GLU A 28 9.77 2.81 4.37
C GLU A 28 9.34 4.22 4.82
N SER A 29 9.46 5.19 3.93
CA SER A 29 9.18 6.60 4.26
C SER A 29 7.69 6.90 4.38
N ILE A 30 6.81 6.01 3.93
CA ILE A 30 5.37 6.21 4.00
C ILE A 30 4.67 5.18 4.90
N MET A 31 5.43 4.35 5.61
CA MET A 31 4.85 3.41 6.55
C MET A 31 4.19 4.12 7.74
N PRO A 32 3.08 3.54 8.29
CA PRO A 32 2.46 4.09 9.48
C PRO A 32 3.44 4.12 10.67
N ASP A 33 3.18 5.01 11.62
CA ASP A 33 4.05 5.20 12.79
C ASP A 33 4.11 3.96 13.70
N ASN A 34 3.11 3.09 13.64
CA ASN A 34 3.08 1.84 14.41
C ASN A 34 3.81 0.69 13.73
N ASN A 35 4.55 0.97 12.66
CA ASN A 35 5.39 -0.02 12.01
C ASN A 35 6.60 -0.34 12.91
N LYS A 36 6.83 -1.62 13.18
CA LYS A 36 7.91 -2.08 14.08
C LYS A 36 9.13 -2.58 13.33
N VAL A 37 8.95 -3.02 12.10
CA VAL A 37 10.02 -3.62 11.29
C VAL A 37 9.79 -3.20 9.84
N PHE A 38 10.87 -2.87 9.16
CA PHE A 38 10.84 -2.70 7.70
C PHE A 38 12.15 -3.24 7.14
N LYS A 39 12.05 -4.19 6.20
CA LYS A 39 13.22 -4.79 5.55
C LYS A 39 12.99 -4.92 4.06
N VAL A 40 13.91 -4.45 3.26
CA VAL A 40 13.91 -4.72 1.82
C VAL A 40 14.51 -6.10 1.62
N ILE A 41 13.77 -7.00 0.98
CA ILE A 41 14.24 -8.37 0.71
C ILE A 41 14.94 -8.42 -0.64
N ASP A 42 14.30 -7.88 -1.68
CA ASP A 42 14.87 -7.77 -3.02
C ASP A 42 14.17 -6.62 -3.78
N GLU A 43 14.35 -6.57 -5.10
CA GLU A 43 13.81 -5.50 -5.94
C GLU A 43 12.29 -5.40 -5.90
N ASN A 44 11.61 -6.49 -5.58
CA ASN A 44 10.16 -6.58 -5.65
C ASN A 44 9.49 -6.90 -4.33
N ARG A 45 10.25 -7.19 -3.27
CA ARG A 45 9.68 -7.65 -2.01
C ARG A 45 10.24 -6.89 -0.82
N PHE A 46 9.38 -6.64 0.14
CA PHE A 46 9.77 -6.10 1.44
C PHE A 46 8.90 -6.71 2.54
N ALA A 47 9.46 -6.71 3.75
CA ALA A 47 8.77 -7.21 4.93
C ALA A 47 8.51 -6.06 5.89
N PHE A 48 7.38 -6.09 6.57
CA PHE A 48 7.06 -5.11 7.61
C PHE A 48 6.22 -5.77 8.69
N ALA A 49 6.19 -5.15 9.86
CA ALA A 49 5.37 -5.61 10.96
C ALA A 49 4.72 -4.42 11.63
N LEU A 50 3.40 -4.47 11.77
CA LEU A 50 2.63 -3.48 12.51
C LEU A 50 2.43 -3.97 13.93
N LYS A 51 2.26 -3.04 14.87
CA LYS A 51 2.00 -3.39 16.25
C LYS A 51 0.74 -4.27 16.35
N GLY A 52 0.89 -5.43 16.99
CA GLY A 52 -0.20 -6.37 17.17
C GLY A 52 -0.45 -7.32 16.00
N MET A 53 0.40 -7.27 14.98
CA MET A 53 0.29 -8.16 13.83
C MET A 53 1.60 -8.89 13.56
N PRO A 54 1.55 -10.08 12.95
CA PRO A 54 2.77 -10.79 12.55
C PRO A 54 3.47 -10.06 11.40
N GLU A 55 4.72 -10.41 11.16
CA GLU A 55 5.47 -9.89 10.02
C GLU A 55 4.82 -10.31 8.71
N ILE A 56 4.69 -9.37 7.79
CA ILE A 56 4.06 -9.57 6.49
C ILE A 56 5.08 -9.27 5.41
N VAL A 57 5.15 -10.14 4.41
CA VAL A 57 5.97 -9.92 3.21
C VAL A 57 5.06 -9.57 2.05
N LEU A 58 5.31 -8.43 1.43
CA LEU A 58 4.61 -7.99 0.23
C LEU A 58 5.52 -8.03 -0.97
N GLU A 59 4.94 -8.41 -2.11
CA GLU A 59 5.62 -8.47 -3.39
C GLU A 59 4.91 -7.58 -4.39
N ILE A 60 5.67 -6.78 -5.15
CA ILE A 60 5.09 -6.04 -6.28
C ILE A 60 4.82 -7.06 -7.38
N THR A 61 3.55 -7.29 -7.69
CA THR A 61 3.12 -8.28 -8.67
C THR A 61 2.76 -7.67 -10.01
N GLU A 62 2.51 -6.35 -10.04
CA GLU A 62 2.09 -5.68 -11.26
C GLU A 62 2.53 -4.22 -11.22
N ARG A 63 3.06 -3.75 -12.33
CA ARG A 63 3.36 -2.33 -12.56
C ARG A 63 2.75 -1.94 -13.89
N ILE A 64 1.77 -1.04 -13.86
CA ILE A 64 1.19 -0.45 -15.08
C ILE A 64 1.55 1.03 -15.03
N GLU A 65 2.44 1.45 -15.91
CA GLU A 65 3.05 2.77 -15.87
C GLU A 65 2.02 3.88 -15.74
N SER A 66 2.21 4.72 -14.73
CA SER A 66 1.38 5.89 -14.41
C SER A 66 -0.07 5.57 -14.06
N GLU A 67 -0.42 4.28 -13.92
CA GLU A 67 -1.80 3.87 -13.64
C GLU A 67 -1.93 3.08 -12.34
N ARG A 68 -1.03 2.09 -12.11
CA ARG A 68 -1.22 1.20 -10.98
C ARG A 68 0.05 0.47 -10.57
N VAL A 69 0.23 0.32 -9.27
CA VAL A 69 1.19 -0.62 -8.69
C VAL A 69 0.39 -1.58 -7.81
N THR A 70 0.53 -2.88 -8.04
CA THR A 70 -0.16 -3.90 -7.26
C THR A 70 0.83 -4.65 -6.39
N LEU A 71 0.50 -4.76 -5.11
CA LEU A 71 1.25 -5.54 -4.13
C LEU A 71 0.43 -6.75 -3.74
N GLY A 72 1.07 -7.89 -3.57
CA GLY A 72 0.41 -9.10 -3.16
C GLY A 72 1.09 -9.74 -1.97
N SER A 73 0.33 -10.52 -1.20
CA SER A 73 0.87 -11.33 -0.12
C SER A 73 1.64 -12.51 -0.70
N THR A 74 2.78 -12.83 -0.11
CA THR A 74 3.52 -14.04 -0.47
C THR A 74 3.07 -15.26 0.32
N ASN A 75 2.23 -15.06 1.33
CA ASN A 75 1.75 -16.14 2.19
C ASN A 75 0.44 -16.74 1.64
N PRO A 76 0.44 -18.00 1.17
CA PRO A 76 -0.77 -18.61 0.62
C PRO A 76 -1.90 -18.80 1.64
N GLN A 77 -1.60 -18.73 2.94
CA GLN A 77 -2.62 -18.81 3.99
C GLN A 77 -3.35 -17.49 4.19
N PHE A 78 -2.79 -16.39 3.70
CA PHE A 78 -3.38 -15.05 3.80
C PHE A 78 -3.33 -14.38 2.44
N PRO A 79 -4.10 -14.88 1.45
CA PRO A 79 -4.06 -14.31 0.10
C PRO A 79 -4.77 -12.97 0.05
N PHE A 80 -4.04 -11.95 -0.42
CA PHE A 80 -4.63 -10.63 -0.65
C PHE A 80 -3.83 -9.85 -1.67
N SER A 81 -4.46 -8.81 -2.21
CA SER A 81 -3.78 -7.84 -3.05
C SER A 81 -4.11 -6.43 -2.58
N LEU A 82 -3.16 -5.54 -2.77
CA LEU A 82 -3.30 -4.12 -2.48
C LEU A 82 -2.90 -3.36 -3.73
N GLN A 83 -3.84 -2.62 -4.31
CA GLN A 83 -3.59 -1.84 -5.51
C GLN A 83 -3.46 -0.36 -5.15
N ALA A 84 -2.40 0.27 -5.64
CA ALA A 84 -2.25 1.72 -5.62
C ALA A 84 -2.68 2.22 -6.98
N ASN A 85 -3.88 2.78 -7.06
CA ASN A 85 -4.47 3.24 -8.32
C ASN A 85 -4.28 4.74 -8.48
N LEU A 86 -3.74 5.13 -9.63
CA LEU A 86 -3.43 6.51 -9.97
C LEU A 86 -4.30 6.95 -11.14
N GLN A 87 -4.77 8.19 -11.08
CA GLN A 87 -5.48 8.80 -12.19
C GLN A 87 -4.92 10.19 -12.42
N ALA A 88 -4.46 10.46 -13.64
CA ALA A 88 -3.94 11.78 -14.01
C ALA A 88 -5.06 12.81 -13.99
N ILE A 89 -4.75 13.98 -13.44
CA ILE A 89 -5.64 15.14 -13.47
C ILE A 89 -4.82 16.34 -13.93
N GLU A 90 -5.47 17.47 -14.17
CA GLU A 90 -4.81 18.65 -14.72
C GLU A 90 -3.65 19.15 -13.85
N THR A 91 -3.82 19.09 -12.53
CA THR A 91 -2.82 19.64 -11.60
C THR A 91 -1.92 18.58 -10.96
N GLY A 92 -2.00 17.33 -11.42
CA GLY A 92 -1.20 16.22 -10.86
C GLY A 92 -1.89 14.89 -11.05
N CYS A 93 -2.21 14.21 -9.96
CA CYS A 93 -2.93 12.95 -10.03
C CYS A 93 -3.74 12.72 -8.76
N THR A 94 -4.59 11.68 -8.79
CA THR A 94 -5.23 11.17 -7.58
C THR A 94 -4.66 9.79 -7.27
N LEU A 95 -4.63 9.45 -5.97
CA LEU A 95 -4.18 8.14 -5.48
C LEU A 95 -5.28 7.57 -4.60
N GLN A 96 -5.61 6.31 -4.85
CA GLN A 96 -6.47 5.54 -3.95
C GLN A 96 -5.89 4.16 -3.78
N LEU A 97 -5.86 3.67 -2.55
CA LEU A 97 -5.45 2.30 -2.27
C LEU A 97 -6.69 1.42 -2.16
N ASN A 98 -6.66 0.29 -2.84
CA ASN A 98 -7.77 -0.67 -2.85
C ASN A 98 -7.23 -2.03 -2.44
N PHE A 99 -7.76 -2.55 -1.33
CA PHE A 99 -7.36 -3.84 -0.77
C PHE A 99 -8.45 -4.87 -1.03
N GLN A 100 -8.03 -6.07 -1.43
CA GLN A 100 -8.95 -7.19 -1.60
C GLN A 100 -8.29 -8.47 -1.08
N GLY A 101 -9.01 -9.19 -0.23
CA GLY A 101 -8.51 -10.45 0.31
C GLY A 101 -9.64 -11.34 0.75
N GLU A 102 -9.37 -12.64 0.81
CA GLU A 102 -10.33 -13.63 1.25
C GLU A 102 -9.84 -14.28 2.54
N PHE A 103 -10.59 -14.07 3.62
CA PHE A 103 -10.28 -14.59 4.95
C PHE A 103 -11.53 -15.16 5.55
N ASN A 104 -11.37 -16.14 6.46
CA ASN A 104 -12.55 -16.62 7.22
C ASN A 104 -13.05 -15.49 8.14
N ALA A 105 -14.29 -15.67 8.65
CA ALA A 105 -14.94 -14.61 9.43
C ALA A 105 -14.15 -14.21 10.68
N MET A 106 -13.54 -15.18 11.36
CA MET A 106 -12.77 -14.91 12.57
C MET A 106 -11.56 -14.04 12.29
N ILE A 107 -10.77 -14.41 11.27
CA ILE A 107 -9.58 -13.66 10.89
C ILE A 107 -9.98 -12.26 10.40
N SER A 108 -11.03 -12.19 9.58
CA SER A 108 -11.53 -10.89 9.09
C SER A 108 -11.88 -9.94 10.23
N MET A 109 -12.51 -10.43 11.28
CA MET A 109 -12.85 -9.61 12.44
C MET A 109 -11.59 -9.11 13.16
N MET A 110 -10.56 -9.95 13.26
CA MET A 110 -9.33 -9.60 13.98
C MET A 110 -8.47 -8.57 13.24
N ILE A 111 -8.43 -8.64 11.90
CA ILE A 111 -7.48 -7.84 11.12
C ILE A 111 -8.11 -6.60 10.47
N LYS A 112 -9.45 -6.50 10.43
CA LYS A 112 -10.12 -5.42 9.71
C LYS A 112 -9.70 -4.03 10.20
N ALA A 113 -9.72 -3.81 11.51
CA ALA A 113 -9.37 -2.49 12.06
C ALA A 113 -7.89 -2.14 11.82
N PRO A 114 -6.91 -3.00 12.14
CA PRO A 114 -5.52 -2.67 11.86
C PRO A 114 -5.21 -2.53 10.35
N LEU A 115 -5.85 -3.33 9.49
CA LEU A 115 -5.66 -3.19 8.05
C LEU A 115 -6.28 -1.90 7.52
N THR A 116 -7.47 -1.54 7.99
CA THR A 116 -8.10 -0.27 7.59
C THR A 116 -7.20 0.89 7.96
N HIS A 117 -6.69 0.90 9.18
CA HIS A 117 -5.77 1.94 9.63
C HIS A 117 -4.50 1.97 8.77
N PHE A 118 -3.94 0.80 8.46
CA PHE A 118 -2.74 0.70 7.64
C PHE A 118 -2.97 1.31 6.25
N ILE A 119 -4.07 0.92 5.60
CA ILE A 119 -4.37 1.36 4.22
C ILE A 119 -4.63 2.87 4.19
N GLU A 120 -5.41 3.39 5.13
CA GLU A 120 -5.70 4.82 5.20
C GLU A 120 -4.46 5.63 5.50
N SER A 121 -3.65 5.16 6.43
CA SER A 121 -2.42 5.83 6.84
C SER A 121 -1.37 5.82 5.72
N LEU A 122 -1.24 4.70 5.02
CA LEU A 122 -0.30 4.57 3.91
C LEU A 122 -0.64 5.55 2.79
N ALA A 123 -1.93 5.64 2.43
CA ALA A 123 -2.38 6.56 1.39
C ALA A 123 -2.17 8.02 1.80
N GLU A 124 -2.48 8.36 3.05
CA GLU A 124 -2.29 9.72 3.57
C GLU A 124 -0.82 10.10 3.59
N LYS A 125 0.05 9.22 4.09
CA LYS A 125 1.49 9.51 4.15
C LYS A 125 2.10 9.61 2.76
N ALA A 126 1.64 8.82 1.80
CA ALA A 126 2.09 8.94 0.42
C ALA A 126 1.71 10.31 -0.15
N ALA A 127 0.45 10.73 0.05
CA ALA A 127 -0.01 12.05 -0.41
C ALA A 127 0.78 13.18 0.26
N ASP A 128 0.99 13.09 1.57
CA ASP A 128 1.74 14.10 2.32
C ASP A 128 3.19 14.19 1.86
N HIS A 129 3.80 13.06 1.54
CA HIS A 129 5.17 13.00 1.04
C HIS A 129 5.35 13.86 -0.22
N PHE A 130 4.38 13.81 -1.14
CA PHE A 130 4.46 14.55 -2.40
C PHE A 130 3.94 15.97 -2.28
N ASN A 131 3.00 16.23 -1.39
CA ASN A 131 2.39 17.55 -1.24
C ASN A 131 3.13 18.47 -0.24
N ALA A 132 4.16 17.93 0.40
CA ALA A 132 4.94 18.68 1.37
C ALA A 132 5.80 19.76 0.71
#